data_8501b6054bdd5afe96d81aec01a2e9bb
#
_entry.id   8501b6054bdd5afe96d81aec01a2e9bb
#
_cell.length_a   1.000
_cell.length_b   1.000
_cell.length_c   1.000
_cell.angle_alpha   90.00
_cell.angle_beta   90.00
_cell.angle_gamma   90.00
#
_symmetry.space_group_name_H-M   'P 1'
#
loop_
_entity.id
_entity.type
_entity.pdbx_description
1 polymer ?
#
loop_
_entity_poly.entity_id
_entity_poly.type
_entity_poly.pdbx_seq_one_letter_code
_entity_poly.pdbx_strand_id
1 'polypeptide(L)'
;PPQDIQNSMEKQMKAERDRRQAILQAEGQKKSAILIAEGEKESAILRADAKKQQQILEAEGQAAAILAVQKATADGIRLLNEAAPSDPVLRLRALEAFAAAADGKATKIIIPSEMQGLVGLANGIVEGTK
;
A
#
# COMPACT_ATOMS: atom_id res chain seq x y z
N PRO A 1 55.07 59.15 -20.53
CA PRO A 1 56.06 58.23 -19.96
C PRO A 1 55.63 56.77 -20.20
N PRO A 2 56.54 55.86 -20.55
CA PRO A 2 56.22 54.47 -20.80
C PRO A 2 55.56 53.77 -19.64
N GLN A 3 55.82 54.17 -18.40
CA GLN A 3 55.23 53.60 -17.19
C GLN A 3 53.72 53.88 -17.07
N ASP A 4 53.30 55.07 -17.45
CA ASP A 4 51.88 55.44 -17.38
C ASP A 4 51.07 54.62 -18.38
N ILE A 5 51.63 54.39 -19.57
CA ILE A 5 50.98 53.52 -20.59
C ILE A 5 50.89 52.07 -20.12
N GLN A 6 52.03 51.57 -19.55
CA GLN A 6 52.05 50.22 -18.99
C GLN A 6 51.06 50.04 -17.86
N ASN A 7 50.94 51.00 -16.93
CA ASN A 7 49.96 50.94 -15.83
C ASN A 7 48.50 50.98 -16.34
N SER A 8 48.21 51.79 -17.37
CA SER A 8 46.94 51.85 -18.01
C SER A 8 46.58 50.54 -18.67
N MET A 9 47.54 49.92 -19.38
CA MET A 9 47.32 48.61 -20.02
C MET A 9 47.11 47.51 -19.00
N GLU A 10 47.89 47.51 -17.91
CA GLU A 10 47.73 46.54 -16.82
C GLU A 10 46.37 46.66 -16.17
N LYS A 11 45.87 47.87 -15.91
CA LYS A 11 44.55 48.11 -15.38
C LYS A 11 43.45 47.62 -16.31
N GLN A 12 43.61 47.88 -17.62
CA GLN A 12 42.67 47.40 -18.63
C GLN A 12 42.64 45.87 -18.70
N MET A 13 43.83 45.24 -18.70
CA MET A 13 43.93 43.79 -18.73
C MET A 13 43.33 43.15 -17.48
N LYS A 14 43.56 43.73 -16.32
CA LYS A 14 43.00 43.28 -15.07
C LYS A 14 41.47 43.40 -15.07
N ALA A 15 40.94 44.55 -15.51
CA ALA A 15 39.52 44.78 -15.62
C ALA A 15 38.84 43.77 -16.57
N GLU A 16 39.51 43.47 -17.70
CA GLU A 16 38.99 42.49 -18.67
C GLU A 16 39.02 41.06 -18.09
N ARG A 17 40.07 40.69 -17.38
CA ARG A 17 40.13 39.39 -16.69
C ARG A 17 39.05 39.25 -15.62
N ASP A 18 38.90 40.29 -14.80
CA ASP A 18 37.86 40.32 -13.76
C ASP A 18 36.47 40.21 -14.36
N ARG A 19 36.24 40.90 -15.47
CA ARG A 19 34.98 40.82 -16.22
C ARG A 19 34.72 39.41 -16.72
N ARG A 20 35.69 38.79 -17.37
CA ARG A 20 35.58 37.41 -17.88
C ARG A 20 35.33 36.42 -16.76
N GLN A 21 36.07 36.56 -15.65
CA GLN A 21 35.92 35.73 -14.48
C GLN A 21 34.50 35.82 -13.89
N ALA A 22 33.98 37.04 -13.76
CA ALA A 22 32.66 37.29 -13.25
C ALA A 22 31.56 36.65 -14.15
N ILE A 23 31.72 36.77 -15.48
CA ILE A 23 30.81 36.15 -16.45
C ILE A 23 30.84 34.62 -16.36
N LEU A 24 32.06 34.06 -16.34
CA LEU A 24 32.20 32.59 -16.23
C LEU A 24 31.64 32.06 -14.93
N GLN A 25 31.87 32.79 -13.84
CA GLN A 25 31.31 32.40 -12.53
C GLN A 25 29.79 32.45 -12.52
N ALA A 26 29.23 33.54 -13.10
CA ALA A 26 27.76 33.67 -13.19
C ALA A 26 27.15 32.61 -14.08
N GLU A 27 27.78 32.31 -15.22
CA GLU A 27 27.33 31.21 -16.11
C GLU A 27 27.43 29.86 -15.43
N GLY A 28 28.53 29.60 -14.69
CA GLY A 28 28.71 28.38 -13.91
C GLY A 28 27.64 28.21 -12.83
N GLN A 29 27.35 29.29 -12.10
CA GLN A 29 26.30 29.29 -11.08
C GLN A 29 24.90 29.03 -11.69
N LYS A 30 24.62 29.68 -12.82
CA LYS A 30 23.37 29.46 -13.54
C LYS A 30 23.23 28.01 -14.00
N LYS A 31 24.26 27.49 -14.64
CA LYS A 31 24.27 26.11 -15.14
C LYS A 31 24.14 25.12 -14.00
N SER A 32 24.85 25.34 -12.90
CA SER A 32 24.74 24.51 -11.70
C SER A 32 23.33 24.54 -11.13
N ALA A 33 22.72 25.71 -11.00
CA ALA A 33 21.35 25.86 -10.51
C ALA A 33 20.33 25.13 -11.40
N ILE A 34 20.49 25.23 -12.72
CA ILE A 34 19.63 24.54 -13.68
C ILE A 34 19.78 23.02 -13.54
N LEU A 35 21.01 22.51 -13.46
CA LEU A 35 21.26 21.08 -13.31
C LEU A 35 20.69 20.53 -12.00
N ILE A 36 20.85 21.28 -10.90
CA ILE A 36 20.26 20.90 -9.61
C ILE A 36 18.73 20.86 -9.70
N ALA A 37 18.13 21.89 -10.30
CA ALA A 37 16.68 21.96 -10.46
C ALA A 37 16.14 20.83 -11.34
N GLU A 38 16.83 20.52 -12.43
CA GLU A 38 16.50 19.39 -13.31
C GLU A 38 16.59 18.06 -12.57
N GLY A 39 17.65 17.87 -11.80
CA GLY A 39 17.84 16.67 -10.96
C GLY A 39 16.74 16.51 -9.91
N GLU A 40 16.38 17.60 -9.24
CA GLU A 40 15.27 17.59 -8.28
C GLU A 40 13.94 17.26 -8.93
N LYS A 41 13.68 17.84 -10.10
CA LYS A 41 12.47 17.55 -10.89
C LYS A 41 12.41 16.08 -11.29
N GLU A 42 13.49 15.55 -11.87
CA GLU A 42 13.54 14.15 -12.27
C GLU A 42 13.37 13.21 -11.09
N SER A 43 14.04 13.52 -9.98
CA SER A 43 13.94 12.75 -8.74
C SER A 43 12.51 12.75 -8.21
N ALA A 44 11.84 13.91 -8.20
CA ALA A 44 10.45 14.03 -7.75
C ALA A 44 9.49 13.23 -8.64
N ILE A 45 9.69 13.29 -9.97
CA ILE A 45 8.88 12.53 -10.94
C ILE A 45 9.07 11.02 -10.74
N LEU A 46 10.32 10.58 -10.57
CA LEU A 46 10.62 9.16 -10.35
C LEU A 46 10.02 8.65 -9.05
N ARG A 47 10.10 9.44 -7.97
CA ARG A 47 9.49 9.08 -6.70
C ARG A 47 7.97 9.00 -6.78
N ALA A 48 7.35 9.96 -7.46
CA ALA A 48 5.90 9.96 -7.65
C ALA A 48 5.45 8.77 -8.49
N ASP A 49 6.19 8.44 -9.56
CA ASP A 49 5.91 7.28 -10.41
C ASP A 49 6.09 5.98 -9.63
N ALA A 50 7.16 5.85 -8.85
CA ALA A 50 7.40 4.68 -8.00
C ALA A 50 6.27 4.50 -6.99
N LYS A 51 5.80 5.57 -6.36
CA LYS A 51 4.69 5.53 -5.42
C LYS A 51 3.39 5.09 -6.10
N LYS A 52 3.12 5.62 -7.29
CA LYS A 52 1.97 5.22 -8.10
C LYS A 52 2.02 3.73 -8.43
N GLN A 53 3.17 3.25 -8.91
CA GLN A 53 3.36 1.84 -9.23
C GLN A 53 3.17 0.95 -8.01
N GLN A 54 3.73 1.36 -6.88
CA GLN A 54 3.56 0.65 -5.61
C GLN A 54 2.09 0.52 -5.22
N GLN A 55 1.34 1.63 -5.27
CA GLN A 55 -0.08 1.64 -4.92
C GLN A 55 -0.91 0.77 -5.86
N ILE A 56 -0.61 0.80 -7.16
CA ILE A 56 -1.29 -0.03 -8.15
C ILE A 56 -1.02 -1.52 -7.88
N LEU A 57 0.25 -1.88 -7.66
CA LEU A 57 0.63 -3.27 -7.40
C LEU A 57 0.02 -3.78 -6.09
N GLU A 58 -0.01 -2.97 -5.05
CA GLU A 58 -0.67 -3.31 -3.79
C GLU A 58 -2.17 -3.52 -3.98
N ALA A 59 -2.83 -2.64 -4.73
CA ALA A 59 -4.26 -2.74 -5.01
C ALA A 59 -4.58 -3.97 -5.84
N GLU A 60 -3.78 -4.26 -6.88
CA GLU A 60 -3.92 -5.45 -7.70
C GLU A 60 -3.70 -6.72 -6.87
N GLY A 61 -2.69 -6.72 -6.00
CA GLY A 61 -2.43 -7.83 -5.09
C GLY A 61 -3.60 -8.08 -4.13
N GLN A 62 -4.14 -7.03 -3.54
CA GLN A 62 -5.31 -7.13 -2.66
C GLN A 62 -6.54 -7.64 -3.41
N ALA A 63 -6.79 -7.13 -4.61
CA ALA A 63 -7.90 -7.55 -5.44
C ALA A 63 -7.77 -9.03 -5.82
N ALA A 64 -6.59 -9.47 -6.21
CA ALA A 64 -6.30 -10.87 -6.54
C ALA A 64 -6.49 -11.78 -5.32
N ALA A 65 -6.05 -11.34 -4.15
CA ALA A 65 -6.20 -12.08 -2.90
C ALA A 65 -7.69 -12.24 -2.52
N ILE A 66 -8.46 -11.16 -2.60
CA ILE A 66 -9.90 -11.18 -2.33
C ILE A 66 -10.61 -12.13 -3.30
N LEU A 67 -10.27 -12.01 -4.58
CA LEU A 67 -10.88 -12.87 -5.61
C LEU A 67 -10.56 -14.35 -5.35
N ALA A 68 -9.32 -14.67 -5.01
CA ALA A 68 -8.90 -16.04 -4.70
C ALA A 68 -9.65 -16.60 -3.48
N VAL A 69 -9.80 -15.80 -2.42
CA VAL A 69 -10.55 -16.19 -1.21
C VAL A 69 -12.02 -16.42 -1.54
N GLN A 70 -12.65 -15.51 -2.29
CA GLN A 70 -14.06 -15.65 -2.65
C GLN A 70 -14.29 -16.84 -3.56
N LYS A 71 -13.38 -17.10 -4.49
CA LYS A 71 -13.45 -18.27 -5.35
C LYS A 71 -13.35 -19.57 -4.55
N ALA A 72 -12.41 -19.64 -3.62
CA ALA A 72 -12.25 -20.79 -2.73
C ALA A 72 -13.49 -21.02 -1.87
N THR A 73 -14.09 -19.94 -1.35
CA THR A 73 -15.33 -20.00 -0.58
C THR A 73 -16.49 -20.51 -1.43
N ALA A 74 -16.64 -20.00 -2.64
CA ALA A 74 -17.68 -20.44 -3.57
C ALA A 74 -17.51 -21.90 -3.97
N ASP A 75 -16.26 -22.33 -4.24
CA ASP A 75 -15.95 -23.73 -4.55
C ASP A 75 -16.27 -24.64 -3.37
N GLY A 76 -15.95 -24.20 -2.15
CA GLY A 76 -16.29 -24.93 -0.93
C GLY A 76 -17.81 -25.10 -0.74
N ILE A 77 -18.57 -24.04 -0.95
CA ILE A 77 -20.05 -24.07 -0.88
C ILE A 77 -20.61 -25.00 -1.96
N ARG A 78 -20.08 -24.92 -3.18
CA ARG A 78 -20.50 -25.79 -4.27
C ARG A 78 -20.25 -27.26 -3.93
N LEU A 79 -19.08 -27.59 -3.37
CA LEU A 79 -18.74 -28.95 -2.95
C LEU A 79 -19.67 -29.44 -1.85
N LEU A 80 -20.04 -28.58 -0.90
CA LEU A 80 -21.03 -28.94 0.14
C LEU A 80 -22.39 -29.20 -0.45
N ASN A 81 -22.83 -28.41 -1.42
CA ASN A 81 -24.12 -28.63 -2.10
C ASN A 81 -24.12 -29.93 -2.91
N GLU A 82 -23.01 -30.25 -3.61
CA GLU A 82 -22.85 -31.49 -4.37
C GLU A 82 -22.84 -32.71 -3.45
N ALA A 83 -22.22 -32.60 -2.28
CA ALA A 83 -22.24 -33.66 -1.29
C ALA A 83 -23.60 -33.91 -0.68
N ALA A 84 -24.54 -32.94 -0.80
CA ALA A 84 -25.90 -32.97 -0.28
C ALA A 84 -25.97 -33.49 1.16
N PRO A 85 -25.33 -32.82 2.13
CA PRO A 85 -25.34 -33.32 3.51
C PRO A 85 -26.75 -33.33 4.08
N SER A 86 -27.03 -34.32 4.92
CA SER A 86 -28.33 -34.45 5.60
C SER A 86 -28.53 -33.34 6.64
N ASP A 87 -29.78 -33.08 7.01
CA ASP A 87 -30.10 -32.08 8.04
C ASP A 87 -29.29 -32.27 9.34
N PRO A 88 -29.10 -33.48 9.89
CA PRO A 88 -28.30 -33.66 11.09
C PRO A 88 -26.84 -33.20 10.93
N VAL A 89 -26.24 -33.44 9.74
CA VAL A 89 -24.84 -33.00 9.46
C VAL A 89 -24.75 -31.48 9.37
N LEU A 90 -25.72 -30.83 8.74
CA LEU A 90 -25.81 -29.38 8.67
C LEU A 90 -25.93 -28.74 10.06
N ARG A 91 -26.77 -29.34 10.92
CA ARG A 91 -26.93 -28.88 12.31
C ARG A 91 -25.66 -29.05 13.11
N LEU A 92 -24.96 -30.17 12.95
CA LEU A 92 -23.67 -30.40 13.61
C LEU A 92 -22.64 -29.35 13.20
N ARG A 93 -22.55 -29.07 11.90
CA ARG A 93 -21.64 -28.03 11.38
C ARG A 93 -22.00 -26.63 11.87
N ALA A 94 -23.29 -26.33 11.97
CA ALA A 94 -23.76 -25.06 12.52
C ALA A 94 -23.34 -24.91 13.99
N LEU A 95 -23.44 -25.98 14.77
CA LEU A 95 -23.02 -26.01 16.17
C LEU A 95 -21.51 -25.86 16.32
N GLU A 96 -20.72 -26.50 15.47
CA GLU A 96 -19.28 -26.36 15.46
C GLU A 96 -18.87 -24.90 15.15
N ALA A 97 -19.52 -24.26 14.17
CA ALA A 97 -19.27 -22.88 13.82
C ALA A 97 -19.67 -21.92 14.96
N PHE A 98 -20.79 -22.21 15.64
CA PHE A 98 -21.21 -21.45 16.80
C PHE A 98 -20.22 -21.58 17.97
N ALA A 99 -19.75 -22.81 18.24
CA ALA A 99 -18.75 -23.05 19.27
C ALA A 99 -17.45 -22.30 18.98
N ALA A 100 -16.99 -22.30 17.73
CA ALA A 100 -15.80 -21.57 17.32
C ALA A 100 -15.98 -20.06 17.49
N ALA A 101 -17.16 -19.52 17.17
CA ALA A 101 -17.48 -18.11 17.38
C ALA A 101 -17.57 -17.77 18.86
N ALA A 102 -18.11 -18.65 19.70
CA ALA A 102 -18.22 -18.47 21.14
C ALA A 102 -16.83 -18.45 21.84
N ASP A 103 -15.87 -19.23 21.34
CA ASP A 103 -14.49 -19.23 21.82
C ASP A 103 -13.69 -18.01 21.35
N GLY A 104 -14.23 -17.20 20.42
CA GLY A 104 -13.62 -15.98 19.96
C GLY A 104 -13.61 -14.91 21.03
N LYS A 105 -12.85 -13.84 20.78
CA LYS A 105 -12.70 -12.68 21.70
C LYS A 105 -13.97 -11.82 21.80
N ALA A 106 -14.99 -12.06 20.99
CA ALA A 106 -16.24 -11.32 21.03
C ALA A 106 -17.07 -11.75 22.26
N THR A 107 -17.43 -10.78 23.12
CA THR A 107 -18.17 -11.05 24.36
C THR A 107 -19.69 -10.98 24.17
N LYS A 108 -20.17 -10.46 23.05
CA LYS A 108 -21.59 -10.38 22.71
C LYS A 108 -21.87 -11.09 21.40
N ILE A 109 -22.72 -12.09 21.47
CA ILE A 109 -23.18 -12.82 20.28
C ILE A 109 -24.69 -12.57 20.14
N ILE A 110 -25.09 -12.00 19.01
CA ILE A 110 -26.50 -11.86 18.67
C ILE A 110 -26.89 -13.12 17.95
N ILE A 111 -27.77 -13.92 18.61
CA ILE A 111 -28.21 -15.19 18.06
C ILE A 111 -29.56 -14.99 17.37
N PRO A 112 -29.66 -15.24 16.04
CA PRO A 112 -30.95 -15.24 15.36
C PRO A 112 -31.87 -16.31 15.94
N SER A 113 -33.17 -16.11 15.85
CA SER A 113 -34.17 -17.04 16.39
C SER A 113 -34.02 -18.49 15.88
N GLU A 114 -33.57 -18.66 14.64
CA GLU A 114 -33.27 -19.97 14.05
C GLU A 114 -32.12 -20.68 14.75
N MET A 115 -31.09 -19.92 15.14
CA MET A 115 -29.93 -20.44 15.88
C MET A 115 -30.31 -20.81 17.33
N GLN A 116 -31.26 -20.10 17.92
CA GLN A 116 -31.78 -20.42 19.26
C GLN A 116 -32.44 -21.80 19.27
N GLY A 117 -33.12 -22.15 18.23
CA GLY A 117 -33.68 -23.49 18.08
C GLY A 117 -32.62 -24.58 18.06
N LEU A 118 -31.51 -24.34 17.37
CA LEU A 118 -30.36 -25.28 17.33
C LEU A 118 -29.68 -25.40 18.70
N VAL A 119 -29.50 -24.29 19.39
CA VAL A 119 -28.92 -24.28 20.74
C VAL A 119 -29.82 -25.02 21.74
N GLY A 120 -31.13 -24.80 21.68
CA GLY A 120 -32.09 -25.51 22.51
C GLY A 120 -32.04 -27.01 22.25
N LEU A 121 -31.92 -27.43 21.01
CA LEU A 121 -31.80 -28.83 20.63
C LEU A 121 -30.53 -29.47 21.16
N ALA A 122 -29.42 -28.76 21.07
CA ALA A 122 -28.13 -29.21 21.60
C ALA A 122 -28.16 -29.36 23.14
N ASN A 123 -28.76 -28.43 23.85
CA ASN A 123 -28.94 -28.50 25.28
C ASN A 123 -29.84 -29.65 25.67
N GLY A 124 -30.90 -29.91 24.92
CA GLY A 124 -31.79 -31.06 25.13
C GLY A 124 -31.05 -32.38 24.99
N ILE A 125 -30.17 -32.51 24.01
CA ILE A 125 -29.35 -33.71 23.82
C ILE A 125 -28.38 -33.90 24.98
N VAL A 126 -27.71 -32.84 25.43
CA VAL A 126 -26.77 -32.89 26.56
C VAL A 126 -27.51 -33.28 27.85
N GLU A 127 -28.64 -32.69 28.12
CA GLU A 127 -29.45 -33.04 29.28
C GLU A 127 -30.02 -34.47 29.20
N GLY A 128 -30.37 -34.91 27.98
CA GLY A 128 -30.87 -36.28 27.76
C GLY A 128 -29.83 -37.38 27.96
N THR A 129 -28.53 -37.03 27.93
CA THR A 129 -27.44 -38.00 28.15
C THR A 129 -27.01 -38.10 29.62
N LYS A 130 -27.54 -37.23 30.45
CA LYS A 130 -27.35 -37.33 31.90
C LYS A 130 -28.35 -38.30 32.46
#